data_01801c13957dbd87c6c003cd4dfc83df
#
_entry.id   01801c13957dbd87c6c003cd4dfc83df
#
_cell.length_a   1.000
_cell.length_b   1.000
_cell.length_c   1.000
_cell.angle_alpha   90.00
_cell.angle_beta   90.00
_cell.angle_gamma   90.00
#
_symmetry.space_group_name_H-M   'P 1'
#
loop_
_entity.id
_entity.type
_entity.pdbx_description
1 polymer ?
#
loop_
_entity_poly.entity_id
_entity_poly.type
_entity_poly.pdbx_seq_one_letter_code
_entity_poly.pdbx_strand_id
1 'polypeptide(L)'
;MRSGAIGLTMLLLTAGVTGCAGLTGSSGGGSSDHTIDVPTWHIGDWWLYTFSTPEYTDDTARLVVASDSEEEGTAYMLAISSIGEARRHAVLNHNPFLGRITHDNLSAFENGIAQPVLTFPISEGDSWTFSLFTNDWTTTALDVSSNHATMSAQASDGARIDYTFNTDVGFFSSFIWTDAEGIEQLRMMLATNGHTEDGEGHNGEVFFIRGGDLYSDTWENAGTDFEIRDTFLVSDHPSDGEWDEMVYYLDAACGSGGSSISLTLRDHTSVSALQRTWGPGAEEYGTLGTIPYPSEEYTLTLTFTGDSDLRLIIAGAITFSWTL
;
A
#
# COMPACT_ATOMS: atom_id res chain seq x y z
N MET A 1 -33.06 -14.95 35.84
CA MET A 1 -34.48 -14.55 35.91
C MET A 1 -34.62 -13.07 35.66
N ARG A 2 -35.37 -12.72 34.68
CA ARG A 2 -36.05 -11.52 34.20
C ARG A 2 -35.59 -11.04 32.84
N SER A 3 -36.37 -11.51 31.89
CA SER A 3 -36.50 -10.97 30.52
C SER A 3 -37.09 -9.58 30.54
N GLY A 4 -36.60 -8.71 29.65
CA GLY A 4 -37.23 -7.44 29.32
C GLY A 4 -37.11 -7.23 27.82
N ALA A 5 -38.18 -7.58 27.12
CA ALA A 5 -38.35 -7.26 25.69
C ALA A 5 -38.82 -5.80 25.58
N ILE A 6 -38.14 -5.00 24.78
CA ILE A 6 -38.60 -3.66 24.38
C ILE A 6 -38.94 -3.71 22.90
N GLY A 7 -40.24 -3.58 22.61
CA GLY A 7 -40.76 -3.54 21.27
C GLY A 7 -40.46 -2.20 20.58
N LEU A 8 -40.02 -2.27 19.35
CA LEU A 8 -39.82 -1.11 18.46
C LEU A 8 -41.06 -0.92 17.61
N THR A 9 -41.77 0.18 17.87
CA THR A 9 -42.97 0.59 17.12
C THR A 9 -42.54 1.33 15.85
N MET A 10 -42.86 0.76 14.72
CA MET A 10 -42.69 1.38 13.39
C MET A 10 -43.80 2.41 13.19
N LEU A 11 -43.43 3.68 13.02
CA LEU A 11 -44.36 4.74 12.60
C LEU A 11 -44.16 4.99 11.10
N LEU A 12 -45.13 4.52 10.31
CA LEU A 12 -45.26 4.85 8.88
C LEU A 12 -45.96 6.21 8.77
N LEU A 13 -45.28 7.22 8.28
CA LEU A 13 -45.87 8.49 7.84
C LEU A 13 -45.98 8.48 6.31
N THR A 14 -47.21 8.30 5.84
CA THR A 14 -47.61 8.56 4.45
C THR A 14 -47.93 10.04 4.30
N ALA A 15 -47.14 10.80 3.58
CA ALA A 15 -47.46 12.15 3.16
C ALA A 15 -47.94 12.14 1.71
N GLY A 16 -49.15 12.60 1.52
CA GLY A 16 -49.84 12.63 0.24
C GLY A 16 -49.30 13.65 -0.74
N VAL A 17 -49.38 13.28 -1.99
CA VAL A 17 -49.09 14.10 -3.15
C VAL A 17 -50.25 15.04 -3.43
N THR A 18 -50.04 16.35 -3.38
CA THR A 18 -50.88 17.32 -4.07
C THR A 18 -50.09 18.02 -5.15
N GLY A 19 -50.50 17.80 -6.36
CA GLY A 19 -49.93 18.42 -7.55
C GLY A 19 -50.25 19.92 -7.61
N CYS A 20 -49.32 20.71 -8.14
CA CYS A 20 -49.57 21.97 -8.80
C CYS A 20 -48.78 22.02 -10.12
N ALA A 21 -49.54 22.15 -11.17
CA ALA A 21 -49.06 22.36 -12.52
C ALA A 21 -48.59 23.82 -12.71
N GLY A 22 -47.50 23.97 -13.43
CA GLY A 22 -47.22 25.13 -14.26
C GLY A 22 -46.29 26.17 -13.67
N LEU A 23 -45.07 26.15 -14.19
CA LEU A 23 -44.38 27.34 -14.67
C LEU A 23 -43.14 26.84 -15.50
N THR A 24 -43.26 27.01 -16.81
CA THR A 24 -42.17 26.89 -17.76
C THR A 24 -41.15 27.98 -17.46
N GLY A 25 -40.08 27.59 -16.78
CA GLY A 25 -38.84 28.34 -16.64
C GLY A 25 -37.74 27.48 -17.19
N SER A 26 -37.38 27.63 -18.42
CA SER A 26 -36.19 27.10 -19.04
C SER A 26 -34.96 27.74 -18.37
N SER A 27 -34.52 27.25 -17.24
CA SER A 27 -33.13 27.42 -16.80
C SER A 27 -32.38 26.20 -17.29
N GLY A 28 -31.76 26.33 -18.45
CA GLY A 28 -30.76 25.41 -18.94
C GLY A 28 -29.56 25.45 -17.98
N GLY A 29 -29.62 24.70 -16.91
CA GLY A 29 -28.45 24.17 -16.22
C GLY A 29 -28.05 22.96 -17.01
N GLY A 30 -27.21 23.14 -18.02
CA GLY A 30 -26.46 22.03 -18.59
C GLY A 30 -25.54 21.54 -17.49
N SER A 31 -25.84 20.40 -16.88
CA SER A 31 -24.79 19.56 -16.34
C SER A 31 -23.94 19.23 -17.54
N SER A 32 -22.75 19.85 -17.62
CA SER A 32 -21.72 19.36 -18.53
C SER A 32 -21.38 17.99 -17.98
N ASP A 33 -21.86 16.93 -18.63
CA ASP A 33 -21.43 15.56 -18.36
C ASP A 33 -19.94 15.51 -18.71
N HIS A 34 -19.09 15.87 -17.74
CA HIS A 34 -17.65 15.71 -17.87
C HIS A 34 -17.33 14.24 -17.78
N THR A 35 -16.56 13.76 -18.72
CA THR A 35 -16.07 12.39 -18.75
C THR A 35 -14.54 12.46 -18.86
N ILE A 36 -13.86 11.67 -18.05
CA ILE A 36 -12.40 11.56 -18.09
C ILE A 36 -12.02 10.24 -18.73
N ASP A 37 -11.25 10.30 -19.80
CA ASP A 37 -10.68 9.14 -20.47
C ASP A 37 -9.35 8.71 -19.85
N VAL A 38 -8.95 7.47 -20.10
CA VAL A 38 -7.66 6.93 -19.64
C VAL A 38 -6.51 7.71 -20.30
N PRO A 39 -5.51 8.18 -19.54
CA PRO A 39 -4.33 8.82 -20.11
C PRO A 39 -3.40 7.79 -20.74
N THR A 40 -2.57 8.23 -21.67
CA THR A 40 -1.45 7.45 -22.17
C THR A 40 -0.17 7.92 -21.49
N TRP A 41 0.56 6.99 -20.85
CA TRP A 41 1.85 7.27 -20.27
C TRP A 41 2.99 6.93 -21.23
N HIS A 42 4.13 7.56 -21.03
CA HIS A 42 5.35 7.29 -21.77
C HIS A 42 6.48 6.89 -20.82
N ILE A 43 7.41 6.08 -21.29
CA ILE A 43 8.60 5.75 -20.53
C ILE A 43 9.32 7.06 -20.16
N GLY A 44 9.59 7.23 -18.88
CA GLY A 44 10.18 8.45 -18.35
C GLY A 44 9.18 9.47 -17.78
N ASP A 45 7.86 9.27 -17.91
CA ASP A 45 6.89 10.04 -17.13
C ASP A 45 7.07 9.75 -15.65
N TRP A 46 7.01 10.77 -14.80
CA TRP A 46 7.23 10.61 -13.38
C TRP A 46 6.35 11.52 -12.53
N TRP A 47 6.11 11.05 -11.29
CA TRP A 47 5.35 11.74 -10.25
C TRP A 47 6.12 11.69 -8.94
N LEU A 48 6.42 12.84 -8.34
CA LEU A 48 7.05 12.93 -7.03
C LEU A 48 5.96 12.96 -5.96
N TYR A 49 5.93 11.96 -5.12
CA TYR A 49 4.99 11.84 -4.00
C TYR A 49 5.70 11.95 -2.66
N THR A 50 4.99 12.53 -1.68
CA THR A 50 5.26 12.31 -0.26
C THR A 50 4.40 11.16 0.22
N PHE A 51 5.03 10.17 0.84
CA PHE A 51 4.40 9.01 1.45
C PHE A 51 4.41 9.18 2.97
N SER A 52 3.26 8.99 3.60
CA SER A 52 3.10 9.03 5.06
C SER A 52 2.31 7.79 5.49
N THR A 53 2.76 7.13 6.54
CA THR A 53 2.21 5.88 7.07
C THR A 53 2.54 5.76 8.55
N PRO A 54 1.75 5.04 9.37
CA PRO A 54 2.12 4.77 10.75
C PRO A 54 3.31 3.79 10.88
N GLU A 55 3.72 3.14 9.79
CA GLU A 55 4.76 2.11 9.81
C GLU A 55 6.20 2.69 9.82
N TYR A 56 6.39 3.93 9.34
CA TYR A 56 7.72 4.58 9.28
C TYR A 56 7.57 6.09 9.10
N THR A 57 8.70 6.81 9.21
CA THR A 57 8.71 8.27 8.99
C THR A 57 8.44 8.61 7.53
N ASP A 58 7.79 9.76 7.30
CA ASP A 58 7.47 10.27 5.96
C ASP A 58 8.69 10.20 5.04
N ASP A 59 8.46 9.76 3.82
CA ASP A 59 9.47 9.73 2.76
C ASP A 59 8.94 10.42 1.50
N THR A 60 9.85 10.80 0.62
CA THR A 60 9.53 11.43 -0.66
C THR A 60 10.28 10.73 -1.77
N ALA A 61 9.55 10.18 -2.71
CA ALA A 61 10.12 9.46 -3.82
C ALA A 61 9.31 9.65 -5.11
N ARG A 62 9.97 9.43 -6.25
CA ARG A 62 9.32 9.47 -7.57
C ARG A 62 8.85 8.08 -7.96
N LEU A 63 7.60 7.99 -8.37
CA LEU A 63 7.12 6.93 -9.25
C LEU A 63 7.48 7.29 -10.68
N VAL A 64 7.99 6.34 -11.45
CA VAL A 64 8.47 6.56 -12.82
C VAL A 64 8.00 5.42 -13.70
N VAL A 65 7.52 5.71 -14.90
CA VAL A 65 7.25 4.70 -15.92
C VAL A 65 8.60 4.21 -16.47
N ALA A 66 9.03 3.05 -15.98
CA ALA A 66 10.35 2.50 -16.26
C ALA A 66 10.39 1.68 -17.56
N SER A 67 9.29 1.02 -17.90
CA SER A 67 9.14 0.30 -19.15
C SER A 67 7.67 0.19 -19.54
N ASP A 68 7.45 -0.11 -20.81
CA ASP A 68 6.16 -0.41 -21.41
C ASP A 68 6.27 -1.75 -22.15
N SER A 69 5.52 -2.75 -21.72
CA SER A 69 5.54 -4.09 -22.29
C SER A 69 4.24 -4.38 -23.03
N GLU A 70 4.34 -4.54 -24.32
CA GLU A 70 3.23 -5.05 -25.14
C GLU A 70 3.12 -6.59 -25.05
N GLU A 71 4.17 -7.30 -24.62
CA GLU A 71 4.30 -8.76 -24.70
C GLU A 71 3.58 -9.50 -23.54
N GLU A 72 3.39 -8.89 -22.39
CA GLU A 72 2.80 -9.54 -21.21
C GLU A 72 1.41 -8.98 -20.81
N GLY A 73 0.57 -8.72 -21.81
CA GLY A 73 -0.78 -8.23 -21.56
C GLY A 73 -0.86 -6.73 -21.29
N THR A 74 -0.15 -5.95 -22.10
CA THR A 74 -0.22 -4.48 -22.17
C THR A 74 -0.22 -3.81 -20.81
N ALA A 75 0.95 -3.63 -20.24
CA ALA A 75 1.13 -2.99 -18.95
C ALA A 75 2.37 -2.09 -18.93
N TYR A 76 2.23 -0.93 -18.28
CA TYR A 76 3.36 -0.14 -17.82
C TYR A 76 4.03 -0.83 -16.63
N MET A 77 5.32 -0.61 -16.46
CA MET A 77 6.05 -0.93 -15.25
C MET A 77 6.36 0.37 -14.50
N LEU A 78 5.74 0.57 -13.36
CA LEU A 78 6.08 1.67 -12.45
C LEU A 78 7.18 1.25 -11.48
N ALA A 79 8.27 1.99 -11.50
CA ALA A 79 9.39 1.87 -10.58
C ALA A 79 9.47 3.12 -9.68
N ILE A 80 10.30 3.08 -8.65
CA ILE A 80 10.48 4.17 -7.69
C ILE A 80 11.95 4.58 -7.60
N SER A 81 12.22 5.89 -7.44
CA SER A 81 13.58 6.43 -7.36
C SER A 81 14.30 6.14 -6.04
N SER A 82 13.60 5.66 -5.02
CA SER A 82 14.16 5.28 -3.73
C SER A 82 14.24 3.76 -3.59
N ILE A 83 15.44 3.22 -3.46
CA ILE A 83 15.63 1.79 -3.18
C ILE A 83 15.08 1.43 -1.79
N GLY A 84 15.08 2.37 -0.85
CA GLY A 84 14.46 2.20 0.47
C GLY A 84 12.95 1.99 0.35
N GLU A 85 12.26 2.83 -0.44
CA GLU A 85 10.82 2.67 -0.69
C GLU A 85 10.51 1.38 -1.47
N ALA A 86 11.34 0.99 -2.44
CA ALA A 86 11.19 -0.27 -3.15
C ALA A 86 11.31 -1.49 -2.19
N ARG A 87 12.24 -1.44 -1.23
CA ARG A 87 12.40 -2.47 -0.20
C ARG A 87 11.24 -2.49 0.80
N ARG A 88 10.73 -1.30 1.20
CA ARG A 88 9.54 -1.23 2.07
C ARG A 88 8.33 -1.84 1.37
N HIS A 89 8.15 -1.52 0.09
CA HIS A 89 7.08 -2.15 -0.69
C HIS A 89 7.24 -3.68 -0.72
N ALA A 90 8.44 -4.20 -0.91
CA ALA A 90 8.69 -5.64 -0.96
C ALA A 90 8.33 -6.37 0.35
N VAL A 91 8.43 -5.72 1.52
CA VAL A 91 8.20 -6.32 2.83
C VAL A 91 6.85 -5.95 3.44
N LEU A 92 6.30 -4.77 3.13
CA LEU A 92 5.03 -4.28 3.70
C LEU A 92 3.89 -4.23 2.68
N ASN A 93 4.20 -4.31 1.38
CA ASN A 93 3.24 -4.15 0.28
C ASN A 93 2.36 -2.89 0.40
N HIS A 94 2.92 -1.79 0.87
CA HIS A 94 2.18 -0.57 1.22
C HIS A 94 1.87 0.34 0.03
N ASN A 95 2.60 0.23 -1.09
CA ASN A 95 2.38 1.04 -2.28
C ASN A 95 1.82 0.17 -3.43
N PRO A 96 0.50 0.17 -3.65
CA PRO A 96 -0.14 -0.74 -4.60
C PRO A 96 0.18 -0.40 -6.07
N PHE A 97 0.73 0.79 -6.32
CA PHE A 97 1.02 1.26 -7.68
C PHE A 97 2.45 0.94 -8.15
N LEU A 98 3.29 0.35 -7.29
CA LEU A 98 4.59 -0.15 -7.72
C LEU A 98 4.46 -1.46 -8.49
N GLY A 99 5.18 -1.57 -9.61
CA GLY A 99 5.14 -2.73 -10.48
C GLY A 99 4.23 -2.54 -11.69
N ARG A 100 3.47 -3.57 -12.05
CA ARG A 100 2.64 -3.56 -13.25
C ARG A 100 1.39 -2.71 -13.08
N ILE A 101 1.10 -1.87 -14.09
CA ILE A 101 -0.13 -1.06 -14.17
C ILE A 101 -0.71 -1.25 -15.57
N THR A 102 -1.98 -1.64 -15.70
CA THR A 102 -2.59 -1.89 -17.02
C THR A 102 -2.79 -0.62 -17.84
N HIS A 103 -2.77 -0.72 -19.17
CA HIS A 103 -2.98 0.42 -20.06
C HIS A 103 -4.44 0.90 -20.09
N ASP A 104 -5.38 -0.02 -20.01
CA ASP A 104 -6.80 0.25 -20.26
C ASP A 104 -7.51 0.98 -19.11
N ASN A 105 -7.14 0.68 -17.87
CA ASN A 105 -7.77 1.27 -16.69
C ASN A 105 -6.77 1.72 -15.62
N LEU A 106 -5.47 1.71 -15.90
CA LEU A 106 -4.42 1.95 -14.90
C LEU A 106 -4.61 1.06 -13.65
N SER A 107 -5.07 -0.17 -13.85
CA SER A 107 -5.30 -1.12 -12.76
C SER A 107 -3.98 -1.52 -12.11
N ALA A 108 -3.94 -1.48 -10.79
CA ALA A 108 -2.85 -2.04 -9.99
C ALA A 108 -2.98 -3.56 -9.87
N PHE A 109 -1.94 -4.25 -9.43
CA PHE A 109 -2.00 -5.70 -9.24
C PHE A 109 -1.93 -6.06 -7.76
N GLU A 110 -2.93 -6.82 -7.31
CA GLU A 110 -2.96 -7.46 -6.00
C GLU A 110 -2.96 -8.97 -6.19
N ASN A 111 -1.99 -9.67 -5.62
CA ASN A 111 -1.84 -11.13 -5.76
C ASN A 111 -1.85 -11.62 -7.22
N GLY A 112 -1.25 -10.85 -8.13
CA GLY A 112 -1.18 -11.17 -9.55
C GLY A 112 -2.45 -10.92 -10.35
N ILE A 113 -3.50 -10.35 -9.74
CA ILE A 113 -4.77 -10.02 -10.38
C ILE A 113 -4.90 -8.51 -10.52
N ALA A 114 -5.20 -8.03 -11.74
CA ALA A 114 -5.43 -6.62 -11.99
C ALA A 114 -6.68 -6.12 -11.25
N GLN A 115 -6.51 -5.05 -10.48
CA GLN A 115 -7.55 -4.43 -9.65
C GLN A 115 -7.87 -3.04 -10.19
N PRO A 116 -9.09 -2.81 -10.70
CA PRO A 116 -9.47 -1.53 -11.31
C PRO A 116 -9.73 -0.46 -10.23
N VAL A 117 -8.67 0.09 -9.65
CA VAL A 117 -8.78 1.23 -8.73
C VAL A 117 -9.44 2.42 -9.43
N LEU A 118 -9.24 2.53 -10.74
CA LEU A 118 -9.92 3.44 -11.65
C LEU A 118 -10.67 2.63 -12.72
N THR A 119 -11.79 3.15 -13.19
CA THR A 119 -12.54 2.56 -14.31
C THR A 119 -12.86 3.68 -15.31
N PHE A 120 -12.17 3.69 -16.44
CA PHE A 120 -12.37 4.69 -17.48
C PHE A 120 -13.40 4.22 -18.53
N PRO A 121 -14.15 5.15 -19.16
CA PRO A 121 -14.19 6.58 -18.83
C PRO A 121 -14.87 6.85 -17.49
N ILE A 122 -14.42 7.86 -16.72
CA ILE A 122 -14.99 8.20 -15.41
C ILE A 122 -16.03 9.28 -15.58
N SER A 123 -17.23 9.06 -15.03
CA SER A 123 -18.32 10.05 -14.96
C SER A 123 -18.83 10.17 -13.51
N GLU A 124 -19.40 11.32 -13.17
CA GLU A 124 -19.98 11.54 -11.84
C GLU A 124 -21.10 10.53 -11.55
N GLY A 125 -21.06 9.90 -10.38
CA GLY A 125 -22.00 8.87 -9.95
C GLY A 125 -21.64 7.45 -10.40
N ASP A 126 -20.60 7.25 -11.22
CA ASP A 126 -20.11 5.90 -11.55
C ASP A 126 -19.69 5.15 -10.29
N SER A 127 -19.91 3.84 -10.30
CA SER A 127 -19.52 2.98 -9.19
C SER A 127 -18.97 1.65 -9.69
N TRP A 128 -17.90 1.18 -9.04
CA TRP A 128 -17.22 -0.08 -9.35
C TRP A 128 -16.64 -0.73 -8.09
N THR A 129 -16.08 -1.93 -8.23
CA THR A 129 -15.44 -2.66 -7.14
C THR A 129 -14.04 -3.10 -7.51
N PHE A 130 -13.16 -3.17 -6.51
CA PHE A 130 -11.81 -3.73 -6.63
C PHE A 130 -11.36 -4.31 -5.28
N SER A 131 -10.32 -5.13 -5.29
CA SER A 131 -9.70 -5.67 -4.07
C SER A 131 -8.30 -5.07 -3.92
N LEU A 132 -7.98 -4.55 -2.72
CA LEU A 132 -6.69 -3.95 -2.40
C LEU A 132 -6.47 -3.98 -0.89
N PHE A 133 -5.23 -4.12 -0.43
CA PHE A 133 -4.89 -4.17 1.00
C PHE A 133 -5.72 -5.22 1.76
N THR A 134 -5.92 -6.40 1.15
CA THR A 134 -6.74 -7.51 1.67
C THR A 134 -8.23 -7.22 1.85
N ASN A 135 -8.73 -6.05 1.45
CA ASN A 135 -10.13 -5.65 1.52
C ASN A 135 -10.77 -5.58 0.13
N ASP A 136 -12.08 -5.84 0.09
CA ASP A 136 -12.93 -5.56 -1.07
C ASP A 136 -13.56 -4.18 -0.93
N TRP A 137 -13.37 -3.35 -1.93
CA TRP A 137 -13.79 -1.96 -1.96
C TRP A 137 -14.95 -1.73 -2.92
N THR A 138 -15.90 -0.89 -2.52
CA THR A 138 -16.91 -0.33 -3.42
C THR A 138 -16.67 1.17 -3.55
N THR A 139 -16.36 1.60 -4.76
CA THR A 139 -16.03 2.98 -5.09
C THR A 139 -17.21 3.72 -5.69
N THR A 140 -17.27 5.03 -5.46
CA THR A 140 -18.15 5.96 -6.15
C THR A 140 -17.37 7.19 -6.58
N ALA A 141 -17.54 7.62 -7.84
CA ALA A 141 -17.05 8.90 -8.33
C ALA A 141 -18.00 10.01 -7.82
N LEU A 142 -17.48 10.85 -6.92
CA LEU A 142 -18.27 11.85 -6.20
C LEU A 142 -18.38 13.18 -6.93
N ASP A 143 -17.31 13.56 -7.63
CA ASP A 143 -17.21 14.80 -8.39
C ASP A 143 -16.30 14.57 -9.60
N VAL A 144 -16.75 14.98 -10.77
CA VAL A 144 -16.00 14.87 -12.02
C VAL A 144 -16.05 16.20 -12.78
N SER A 145 -14.89 16.76 -13.02
CA SER A 145 -14.72 17.98 -13.82
C SER A 145 -13.84 17.71 -15.03
N SER A 146 -13.52 18.75 -15.79
CA SER A 146 -12.63 18.61 -16.96
C SER A 146 -11.19 18.23 -16.61
N ASN A 147 -10.76 18.44 -15.35
CA ASN A 147 -9.37 18.25 -14.95
C ASN A 147 -9.17 17.33 -13.74
N HIS A 148 -10.23 16.89 -13.07
CA HIS A 148 -10.11 15.94 -11.97
C HIS A 148 -11.38 15.11 -11.77
N ALA A 149 -11.19 13.95 -11.16
CA ALA A 149 -12.24 13.13 -10.56
C ALA A 149 -11.87 12.80 -9.11
N THR A 150 -12.82 13.03 -8.20
CA THR A 150 -12.70 12.66 -6.77
C THR A 150 -13.53 11.42 -6.50
N MET A 151 -12.91 10.40 -5.94
CA MET A 151 -13.51 9.12 -5.62
C MET A 151 -13.43 8.83 -4.14
N SER A 152 -14.40 8.07 -3.64
CA SER A 152 -14.35 7.47 -2.31
C SER A 152 -14.72 6.00 -2.42
N ALA A 153 -13.86 5.13 -1.89
CA ALA A 153 -14.07 3.70 -1.79
C ALA A 153 -14.29 3.31 -0.34
N GLN A 154 -15.22 2.39 -0.10
CA GLN A 154 -15.55 1.88 1.24
C GLN A 154 -15.47 0.36 1.26
N ALA A 155 -14.89 -0.18 2.33
CA ALA A 155 -14.89 -1.60 2.63
C ALA A 155 -16.00 -1.95 3.63
N SER A 156 -16.34 -3.22 3.74
CA SER A 156 -17.42 -3.71 4.60
C SER A 156 -17.14 -3.55 6.10
N ASP A 157 -15.88 -3.46 6.50
CA ASP A 157 -15.42 -3.26 7.88
C ASP A 157 -15.44 -1.79 8.32
N GLY A 158 -15.67 -0.85 7.39
CA GLY A 158 -15.70 0.59 7.64
C GLY A 158 -14.42 1.32 7.22
N ALA A 159 -13.40 0.60 6.75
CA ALA A 159 -12.22 1.21 6.15
C ALA A 159 -12.58 2.01 4.89
N ARG A 160 -11.78 3.04 4.56
CA ARG A 160 -12.03 3.96 3.46
C ARG A 160 -10.76 4.32 2.70
N ILE A 161 -10.91 4.48 1.38
CA ILE A 161 -9.91 5.11 0.52
C ILE A 161 -10.55 6.33 -0.15
N ASP A 162 -9.95 7.51 0.06
CA ASP A 162 -10.31 8.73 -0.66
C ASP A 162 -9.17 9.08 -1.62
N TYR A 163 -9.50 9.31 -2.88
CA TYR A 163 -8.48 9.59 -3.88
C TYR A 163 -8.98 10.53 -4.97
N THR A 164 -8.04 11.27 -5.55
CA THR A 164 -8.32 12.21 -6.62
C THR A 164 -7.40 11.93 -7.79
N PHE A 165 -7.98 11.60 -8.94
CA PHE A 165 -7.30 11.55 -10.23
C PHE A 165 -7.26 12.95 -10.83
N ASN A 166 -6.14 13.34 -11.43
CA ASN A 166 -5.98 14.63 -12.08
C ASN A 166 -5.50 14.43 -13.52
N THR A 167 -6.25 14.96 -14.50
CA THR A 167 -5.96 14.81 -15.94
C THR A 167 -4.72 15.55 -16.38
N ASP A 168 -4.39 16.70 -15.74
CA ASP A 168 -3.22 17.50 -16.10
C ASP A 168 -1.91 16.77 -15.77
N VAL A 169 -1.94 15.88 -14.77
CA VAL A 169 -0.79 15.06 -14.37
C VAL A 169 -0.91 13.60 -14.81
N GLY A 170 -2.08 13.20 -15.29
CA GLY A 170 -2.35 11.85 -15.78
C GLY A 170 -2.31 10.74 -14.71
N PHE A 171 -2.37 11.10 -13.41
CA PHE A 171 -2.38 10.15 -12.30
C PHE A 171 -3.02 10.75 -11.03
N PHE A 172 -2.81 10.13 -9.86
CA PHE A 172 -3.37 10.62 -8.60
C PHE A 172 -2.68 11.90 -8.13
N SER A 173 -3.49 12.92 -7.78
CA SER A 173 -2.99 14.05 -6.99
C SER A 173 -2.99 13.73 -5.48
N SER A 174 -3.87 12.81 -5.04
CA SER A 174 -3.91 12.30 -3.67
C SER A 174 -4.49 10.89 -3.64
N PHE A 175 -4.00 10.07 -2.71
CA PHE A 175 -4.53 8.75 -2.38
C PHE A 175 -4.36 8.55 -0.88
N ILE A 176 -5.47 8.34 -0.15
CA ILE A 176 -5.47 8.25 1.31
C ILE A 176 -6.28 7.03 1.71
N TRP A 177 -5.62 6.05 2.32
CA TRP A 177 -6.25 4.88 2.90
C TRP A 177 -6.34 5.03 4.42
N THR A 178 -7.54 4.89 4.95
CA THR A 178 -7.85 4.93 6.38
C THR A 178 -8.50 3.61 6.77
N ASP A 179 -8.02 2.98 7.83
CA ASP A 179 -8.58 1.71 8.33
C ASP A 179 -9.94 1.89 9.03
N ALA A 180 -10.49 0.79 9.53
CA ALA A 180 -11.78 0.75 10.23
C ALA A 180 -11.77 1.54 11.56
N GLU A 181 -10.61 1.69 12.20
CA GLU A 181 -10.39 2.45 13.42
C GLU A 181 -10.24 3.95 13.17
N GLY A 182 -10.13 4.36 11.90
CA GLY A 182 -9.95 5.75 11.48
C GLY A 182 -8.49 6.20 11.46
N ILE A 183 -7.54 5.26 11.47
CA ILE A 183 -6.10 5.53 11.38
C ILE A 183 -5.69 5.55 9.90
N GLU A 184 -5.00 6.60 9.46
CA GLU A 184 -4.43 6.64 8.11
C GLU A 184 -3.30 5.64 7.99
N GLN A 185 -3.47 4.63 7.16
CA GLN A 185 -2.50 3.59 6.88
C GLN A 185 -1.57 3.95 5.71
N LEU A 186 -2.05 4.77 4.78
CA LEU A 186 -1.25 5.33 3.71
C LEU A 186 -1.81 6.69 3.30
N ARG A 187 -0.93 7.68 3.20
CA ARG A 187 -1.19 8.95 2.54
C ARG A 187 -0.15 9.17 1.45
N MET A 188 -0.59 9.27 0.22
CA MET A 188 0.24 9.59 -0.93
C MET A 188 -0.21 10.92 -1.52
N MET A 189 0.63 11.93 -1.45
CA MET A 189 0.33 13.31 -1.90
C MET A 189 1.31 13.73 -2.99
N LEU A 190 0.78 14.12 -4.14
CA LEU A 190 1.60 14.61 -5.26
C LEU A 190 2.23 15.96 -4.92
N ALA A 191 3.55 16.05 -5.04
CA ALA A 191 4.30 17.29 -4.92
C ALA A 191 4.54 17.96 -6.29
N THR A 192 4.94 17.18 -7.28
CA THR A 192 5.18 17.63 -8.67
C THR A 192 5.26 16.43 -9.61
N ASN A 193 5.22 16.68 -10.91
CA ASN A 193 5.37 15.66 -11.95
C ASN A 193 6.17 16.22 -13.13
N GLY A 194 6.56 15.35 -14.07
CA GLY A 194 7.26 15.74 -15.29
C GLY A 194 7.65 14.54 -16.14
N HIS A 195 8.55 14.79 -17.07
CA HIS A 195 9.13 13.78 -17.96
C HIS A 195 10.65 13.86 -17.96
N THR A 196 11.35 12.75 -18.09
CA THR A 196 12.83 12.67 -17.99
C THR A 196 13.57 13.46 -19.05
N GLU A 197 12.99 13.64 -20.24
CA GLU A 197 13.60 14.39 -21.35
C GLU A 197 13.52 15.92 -21.19
N ASP A 198 12.73 16.45 -20.25
CA ASP A 198 12.51 17.89 -20.08
C ASP A 198 13.68 18.63 -19.38
N GLY A 199 14.83 17.96 -19.24
CA GLY A 199 16.07 18.55 -18.72
C GLY A 199 16.11 18.74 -17.18
N GLU A 200 14.99 18.56 -16.50
CA GLU A 200 14.89 18.45 -15.04
C GLU A 200 14.82 16.98 -14.61
N GLY A 201 14.97 16.07 -15.56
CA GLY A 201 14.89 14.64 -15.36
C GLY A 201 16.05 14.10 -14.55
N HIS A 202 15.79 13.16 -13.68
CA HIS A 202 16.81 12.37 -13.06
C HIS A 202 17.33 11.35 -14.07
N ASN A 203 18.54 11.55 -14.57
CA ASN A 203 19.37 10.46 -15.06
C ASN A 203 19.76 9.63 -13.84
N GLY A 204 18.92 8.72 -13.40
CA GLY A 204 19.14 7.94 -12.20
C GLY A 204 18.56 6.55 -12.31
N GLU A 205 19.00 5.68 -11.41
CA GLU A 205 18.38 4.38 -11.28
C GLU A 205 17.01 4.51 -10.62
N VAL A 206 16.06 3.74 -11.14
CA VAL A 206 14.75 3.52 -10.55
C VAL A 206 14.56 2.03 -10.33
N PHE A 207 13.81 1.66 -9.29
CA PHE A 207 13.77 0.30 -8.77
C PHE A 207 12.33 -0.18 -8.66
N PHE A 208 12.12 -1.45 -8.99
CA PHE A 208 11.00 -2.23 -8.52
C PHE A 208 11.55 -3.47 -7.83
N ILE A 209 11.11 -3.76 -6.62
CA ILE A 209 11.51 -4.95 -5.88
C ILE A 209 10.27 -5.81 -5.67
N ARG A 210 10.30 -6.99 -6.30
CA ARG A 210 9.26 -7.98 -6.07
C ARG A 210 9.57 -8.72 -4.79
N GLY A 211 8.72 -8.56 -3.79
CA GLY A 211 8.78 -9.27 -2.53
C GLY A 211 8.04 -10.60 -2.55
N GLY A 212 8.39 -11.46 -1.61
CA GLY A 212 7.63 -12.66 -1.28
C GLY A 212 7.79 -12.98 0.20
N ASP A 213 6.67 -13.20 0.89
CA ASP A 213 6.62 -13.44 2.32
C ASP A 213 7.38 -14.70 2.70
N LEU A 214 8.35 -14.57 3.59
CA LEU A 214 9.11 -15.69 4.15
C LEU A 214 8.80 -15.90 5.62
N TYR A 215 8.65 -14.81 6.37
CA TYR A 215 8.37 -14.86 7.79
C TYR A 215 7.68 -13.57 8.25
N SER A 216 6.66 -13.69 9.11
CA SER A 216 6.00 -12.54 9.73
C SER A 216 5.44 -12.94 11.09
N ASP A 217 5.80 -12.22 12.15
CA ASP A 217 5.23 -12.42 13.47
C ASP A 217 5.32 -11.15 14.32
N THR A 218 4.45 -11.08 15.33
CA THR A 218 4.40 -10.01 16.33
C THR A 218 4.28 -10.62 17.71
N TRP A 219 5.16 -10.21 18.63
CA TRP A 219 5.17 -10.66 20.02
C TRP A 219 4.95 -9.48 20.94
N GLU A 220 3.97 -9.61 21.81
CA GLU A 220 3.68 -8.69 22.90
C GLU A 220 3.95 -9.44 24.22
N ASN A 221 4.91 -8.97 24.99
CA ASN A 221 5.31 -9.61 26.23
C ASN A 221 5.02 -8.74 27.47
N ALA A 222 4.06 -9.14 28.25
CA ALA A 222 3.64 -8.46 29.48
C ALA A 222 4.47 -8.91 30.74
N GLY A 223 5.78 -9.00 30.64
CA GLY A 223 6.66 -9.17 31.79
C GLY A 223 7.05 -10.60 32.14
N THR A 224 6.92 -11.54 31.19
CA THR A 224 7.36 -12.92 31.38
C THR A 224 8.64 -13.20 30.60
N ASP A 225 9.64 -13.83 31.24
CA ASP A 225 10.84 -14.25 30.51
C ASP A 225 10.56 -15.51 29.71
N PHE A 226 10.85 -15.49 28.41
CA PHE A 226 10.69 -16.64 27.53
C PHE A 226 11.66 -16.61 26.34
N GLU A 227 11.88 -17.77 25.75
CA GLU A 227 12.65 -17.96 24.53
C GLU A 227 11.78 -18.59 23.45
N ILE A 228 11.89 -18.06 22.24
CA ILE A 228 11.30 -18.65 21.04
C ILE A 228 12.43 -19.11 20.15
N ARG A 229 12.27 -20.28 19.59
CA ARG A 229 13.10 -20.78 18.52
C ARG A 229 12.22 -21.28 17.40
N ASP A 230 12.35 -20.63 16.25
CA ASP A 230 11.58 -20.96 15.07
C ASP A 230 12.51 -21.20 13.88
N THR A 231 12.04 -21.95 12.87
CA THR A 231 12.80 -22.25 11.67
C THR A 231 11.88 -22.06 10.47
N PHE A 232 12.33 -21.28 9.50
CA PHE A 232 11.63 -21.10 8.26
C PHE A 232 12.52 -21.44 7.05
N LEU A 233 11.88 -21.91 6.02
CA LEU A 233 12.53 -22.25 4.76
C LEU A 233 12.46 -21.05 3.82
N VAL A 234 13.57 -20.73 3.20
CA VAL A 234 13.64 -19.82 2.07
C VAL A 234 13.46 -20.65 0.83
N SER A 235 12.38 -21.42 0.79
CA SER A 235 12.05 -22.24 -0.34
C SER A 235 11.27 -21.43 -1.36
N ASP A 236 11.59 -21.72 -2.61
CA ASP A 236 10.71 -21.54 -3.76
C ASP A 236 10.23 -20.12 -3.99
N HIS A 237 11.06 -19.38 -4.64
CA HIS A 237 10.58 -18.27 -5.44
C HIS A 237 9.46 -18.81 -6.36
N PRO A 238 8.24 -18.25 -6.30
CA PRO A 238 7.09 -18.79 -7.02
C PRO A 238 7.22 -18.78 -8.56
N SER A 239 8.32 -18.26 -9.12
CA SER A 239 8.56 -18.19 -10.55
C SER A 239 10.04 -18.19 -10.88
N ASP A 240 10.68 -19.36 -10.85
CA ASP A 240 11.91 -19.69 -11.59
C ASP A 240 13.18 -18.87 -11.28
N GLY A 241 13.31 -18.26 -10.12
CA GLY A 241 14.49 -17.47 -9.74
C GLY A 241 14.96 -17.72 -8.33
N GLU A 242 16.20 -17.38 -8.08
CA GLU A 242 16.73 -17.24 -6.72
C GLU A 242 16.45 -15.82 -6.23
N TRP A 243 16.26 -15.66 -4.91
CA TRP A 243 16.19 -14.35 -4.30
C TRP A 243 17.55 -13.66 -4.39
N ASP A 244 17.57 -12.38 -4.78
CA ASP A 244 18.80 -11.58 -4.80
C ASP A 244 19.27 -11.25 -3.38
N GLU A 245 18.28 -10.93 -2.52
CA GLU A 245 18.48 -10.61 -1.11
C GLU A 245 17.23 -10.98 -0.31
N MET A 246 17.32 -10.91 1.02
CA MET A 246 16.15 -10.82 1.87
C MET A 246 16.07 -9.43 2.46
N VAL A 247 14.85 -8.88 2.52
CA VAL A 247 14.55 -7.61 3.18
C VAL A 247 13.84 -7.92 4.49
N TYR A 248 14.22 -7.24 5.57
CA TYR A 248 13.48 -7.31 6.82
C TYR A 248 12.98 -5.93 7.25
N TYR A 249 11.85 -5.94 7.90
CA TYR A 249 11.26 -4.83 8.61
C TYR A 249 11.09 -5.22 10.08
N LEU A 250 11.41 -4.32 11.00
CA LEU A 250 11.22 -4.57 12.42
C LEU A 250 10.84 -3.31 13.20
N ASP A 251 10.02 -3.53 14.22
CA ASP A 251 9.74 -2.64 15.34
C ASP A 251 10.07 -3.37 16.63
N ALA A 252 10.66 -2.67 17.58
CA ALA A 252 10.97 -3.21 18.90
C ALA A 252 10.78 -2.16 19.98
N ALA A 253 10.19 -2.55 21.10
CA ALA A 253 10.05 -1.70 22.28
C ALA A 253 10.36 -2.50 23.54
N CYS A 254 11.12 -1.91 24.46
CA CYS A 254 11.44 -2.47 25.75
C CYS A 254 11.03 -1.51 26.87
N GLY A 255 10.27 -2.00 27.85
CA GLY A 255 9.91 -1.27 29.05
C GLY A 255 11.16 -0.88 29.86
N SER A 256 11.02 0.10 30.77
CA SER A 256 12.14 0.65 31.56
C SER A 256 12.63 -0.24 32.72
N GLY A 257 11.88 -1.29 33.07
CA GLY A 257 12.05 -2.09 34.29
C GLY A 257 12.99 -3.31 34.19
N GLY A 258 14.06 -3.22 33.40
CA GLY A 258 14.98 -4.36 33.20
C GLY A 258 14.59 -5.25 32.00
N SER A 259 13.72 -4.77 31.17
CA SER A 259 13.26 -5.44 29.95
C SER A 259 14.37 -5.53 28.90
N SER A 260 14.36 -6.59 28.10
CA SER A 260 15.28 -6.73 26.97
C SER A 260 14.73 -7.70 25.93
N ILE A 261 15.17 -7.50 24.69
CA ILE A 261 14.95 -8.43 23.58
C ILE A 261 16.32 -8.76 22.98
N SER A 262 16.56 -10.04 22.70
CA SER A 262 17.68 -10.50 21.88
C SER A 262 17.15 -11.28 20.69
N LEU A 263 17.53 -10.85 19.49
CA LEU A 263 17.18 -11.47 18.22
C LEU A 263 18.45 -12.01 17.58
N THR A 264 18.45 -13.26 17.16
CA THR A 264 19.50 -13.86 16.36
C THR A 264 18.85 -14.70 15.25
N LEU A 265 19.19 -14.38 14.01
CA LEU A 265 18.86 -15.17 12.83
C LEU A 265 20.13 -15.85 12.31
N ARG A 266 20.10 -17.17 12.16
CA ARG A 266 21.23 -17.96 11.67
C ARG A 266 20.82 -18.74 10.44
N ASP A 267 21.72 -18.82 9.48
CA ASP A 267 21.56 -19.68 8.32
C ASP A 267 21.75 -21.18 8.67
N HIS A 268 21.53 -22.08 7.71
CA HIS A 268 21.67 -23.51 7.85
C HIS A 268 23.09 -23.95 8.27
N THR A 269 24.10 -23.10 8.04
CA THR A 269 25.50 -23.34 8.47
C THR A 269 25.80 -22.80 9.85
N SER A 270 24.78 -22.25 10.55
CA SER A 270 24.85 -21.60 11.85
C SER A 270 25.61 -20.25 11.86
N VAL A 271 25.84 -19.65 10.70
CA VAL A 271 26.36 -18.28 10.61
C VAL A 271 25.26 -17.29 10.92
N SER A 272 25.57 -16.28 11.73
CA SER A 272 24.62 -15.22 12.10
C SER A 272 24.41 -14.29 10.91
N ALA A 273 23.19 -14.27 10.36
CA ALA A 273 22.76 -13.40 9.27
C ALA A 273 22.23 -12.07 9.79
N LEU A 274 21.55 -12.08 10.95
CA LEU A 274 21.06 -10.89 11.64
C LEU A 274 21.19 -11.09 13.14
N GLN A 275 21.69 -10.08 13.85
CA GLN A 275 21.73 -10.05 15.29
C GLN A 275 21.42 -8.66 15.81
N ARG A 276 20.47 -8.58 16.76
CA ARG A 276 20.02 -7.34 17.42
C ARG A 276 19.81 -7.61 18.90
N THR A 277 19.99 -6.55 19.68
CA THR A 277 19.70 -6.59 21.13
C THR A 277 19.20 -5.23 21.57
N TRP A 278 18.08 -5.20 22.25
CA TRP A 278 17.48 -4.02 22.85
C TRP A 278 17.48 -4.16 24.35
N GLY A 279 17.86 -3.12 25.04
CA GLY A 279 17.87 -3.04 26.51
C GLY A 279 16.74 -2.20 27.06
N PRO A 280 16.69 -1.99 28.39
CA PRO A 280 15.60 -1.26 29.04
C PRO A 280 15.38 0.12 28.48
N GLY A 281 14.13 0.43 28.11
CA GLY A 281 13.71 1.71 27.54
C GLY A 281 14.16 1.95 26.08
N ALA A 282 14.67 0.92 25.41
CA ALA A 282 15.01 1.03 23.99
C ALA A 282 13.75 0.94 23.14
N GLU A 283 13.69 1.78 22.11
CA GLU A 283 12.68 1.75 21.06
C GLU A 283 13.38 1.79 19.69
N GLU A 284 12.95 0.96 18.79
CA GLU A 284 13.35 0.97 17.38
C GLU A 284 12.06 0.83 16.55
N TYR A 285 11.87 1.73 15.58
CA TYR A 285 10.63 1.83 14.84
C TYR A 285 10.91 1.99 13.35
N GLY A 286 10.17 1.25 12.53
CA GLY A 286 10.25 1.34 11.08
C GLY A 286 11.61 0.95 10.50
N THR A 287 12.37 0.08 11.20
CA THR A 287 13.70 -0.28 10.75
C THR A 287 13.65 -1.25 9.60
N LEU A 288 14.21 -0.80 8.49
CA LEU A 288 14.40 -1.59 7.28
C LEU A 288 15.86 -2.00 7.13
N GLY A 289 16.10 -3.25 6.74
CA GLY A 289 17.44 -3.72 6.43
C GLY A 289 17.45 -4.91 5.49
N THR A 290 18.65 -5.36 5.14
CA THR A 290 18.82 -6.49 4.23
C THR A 290 19.68 -7.59 4.83
N ILE A 291 19.40 -8.80 4.41
CA ILE A 291 20.20 -9.98 4.69
C ILE A 291 20.75 -10.45 3.35
N PRO A 292 22.05 -10.24 3.07
CA PRO A 292 22.63 -10.64 1.80
C PRO A 292 22.78 -12.18 1.74
N TYR A 293 22.74 -12.70 0.53
CA TYR A 293 22.99 -14.12 0.22
C TYR A 293 22.04 -15.07 0.95
N PRO A 294 20.78 -15.14 0.54
CA PRO A 294 19.78 -16.00 1.17
C PRO A 294 20.24 -17.47 1.17
N SER A 295 19.96 -18.13 2.27
CA SER A 295 20.20 -19.55 2.48
C SER A 295 18.90 -20.33 2.33
N GLU A 296 18.94 -21.63 2.17
CA GLU A 296 17.75 -22.47 2.04
C GLU A 296 16.90 -22.51 3.31
N GLU A 297 17.52 -22.32 4.48
CA GLU A 297 16.87 -22.41 5.79
C GLU A 297 17.48 -21.40 6.76
N TYR A 298 16.64 -20.81 7.61
CA TYR A 298 17.05 -19.95 8.70
C TYR A 298 16.42 -20.40 10.01
N THR A 299 17.20 -20.30 11.10
CA THR A 299 16.71 -20.46 12.47
C THR A 299 16.71 -19.10 13.16
N LEU A 300 15.53 -18.66 13.58
CA LEU A 300 15.30 -17.50 14.43
C LEU A 300 15.36 -17.93 15.89
N THR A 301 16.10 -17.20 16.70
CA THR A 301 16.08 -17.32 18.16
C THR A 301 15.79 -15.95 18.75
N LEU A 302 14.74 -15.88 19.55
CA LEU A 302 14.32 -14.68 20.27
C LEU A 302 14.32 -14.97 21.77
N THR A 303 14.87 -14.06 22.55
CA THR A 303 14.79 -14.10 24.01
C THR A 303 14.17 -12.80 24.49
N PHE A 304 13.11 -12.90 25.27
CA PHE A 304 12.39 -11.79 25.86
C PHE A 304 12.57 -11.81 27.38
N THR A 305 12.78 -10.62 27.95
CA THR A 305 12.83 -10.40 29.38
C THR A 305 12.01 -9.17 29.72
N GLY A 306 11.13 -9.30 30.71
CA GLY A 306 10.30 -8.20 31.16
C GLY A 306 9.26 -7.76 30.11
N ASP A 307 8.81 -6.50 30.21
CA ASP A 307 7.80 -5.90 29.33
C ASP A 307 8.45 -5.48 28.00
N SER A 308 8.09 -6.13 26.90
CA SER A 308 8.80 -5.95 25.64
C SER A 308 7.99 -6.46 24.44
N ASP A 309 8.01 -5.71 23.36
CA ASP A 309 7.29 -5.98 22.11
C ASP A 309 8.25 -6.02 20.93
N LEU A 310 8.01 -6.93 20.01
CA LEU A 310 8.75 -7.06 18.74
C LEU A 310 7.80 -7.42 17.61
N ARG A 311 7.91 -6.72 16.49
CA ARG A 311 7.36 -7.11 15.20
C ARG A 311 8.51 -7.37 14.24
N LEU A 312 8.51 -8.50 13.58
CA LEU A 312 9.51 -8.87 12.57
C LEU A 312 8.81 -9.41 11.32
N ILE A 313 9.13 -8.81 10.18
CA ILE A 313 8.71 -9.30 8.87
C ILE A 313 9.97 -9.51 8.04
N ILE A 314 10.06 -10.63 7.31
CA ILE A 314 11.14 -10.94 6.40
C ILE A 314 10.53 -11.36 5.07
N ALA A 315 10.96 -10.71 3.99
CA ALA A 315 10.57 -11.05 2.64
C ALA A 315 11.80 -11.41 1.81
N GLY A 316 11.66 -12.40 0.94
CA GLY A 316 12.60 -12.60 -0.16
C GLY A 316 12.39 -11.50 -1.20
N ALA A 317 13.44 -11.06 -1.87
CA ALA A 317 13.40 -9.93 -2.78
C ALA A 317 14.15 -10.20 -4.08
N ILE A 318 13.53 -9.82 -5.21
CA ILE A 318 14.17 -9.73 -6.52
C ILE A 318 14.13 -8.29 -6.98
N THR A 319 15.29 -7.73 -7.27
CA THR A 319 15.44 -6.33 -7.66
C THR A 319 15.50 -6.20 -9.17
N PHE A 320 14.60 -5.37 -9.71
CA PHE A 320 14.64 -4.88 -11.07
C PHE A 320 15.06 -3.41 -11.03
N SER A 321 15.95 -3.01 -11.94
CA SER A 321 16.38 -1.62 -12.04
C SER A 321 16.47 -1.16 -13.49
N TRP A 322 16.22 0.12 -13.70
CA TRP A 322 16.33 0.82 -14.99
C TRP A 322 17.09 2.13 -14.79
N THR A 323 17.83 2.52 -15.79
CA THR A 323 18.47 3.84 -15.87
C THR A 323 17.70 4.68 -16.89
N LEU A 324 17.09 5.77 -16.46
CA LEU A 324 16.24 6.64 -17.26
C LEU A 324 16.80 8.06 -17.31
#